data_3a663e1f54d8fe877872a619f0bfe6c9
#
_entry.id   3a663e1f54d8fe877872a619f0bfe6c9
#
_cell.length_a   1.000
_cell.length_b   1.000
_cell.length_c   1.000
_cell.angle_alpha   90.00
_cell.angle_beta   90.00
_cell.angle_gamma   90.00
#
_symmetry.space_group_name_H-M   'P 1'
#
loop_
_entity.id
_entity.type
_entity.pdbx_description
1 polymer ?
#
loop_
_entity_poly.entity_id
_entity_poly.type
_entity_poly.pdbx_seq_one_letter_code
_entity_poly.pdbx_strand_id
1 'polypeptide(L)'
;PRFKQQYYWLHVGDTVDISQADGMRVDRDGRMYATSKLGVQVCDQAGRVNAIIPTPNGRLSNLSFGGENLDTLYATCGDKVYKRKLKVKGANAWDKPNKPAAPRL
;
A
#
# COMPACT_ATOMS: atom_id res chain seq x y z
N PRO A 1 -15.77 -10.33 15.36
CA PRO A 1 -14.74 -11.31 15.72
C PRO A 1 -14.03 -10.93 17.02
N ARG A 2 -13.60 -11.95 17.74
CA ARG A 2 -12.73 -11.77 18.90
C ARG A 2 -11.36 -11.31 18.41
N PHE A 3 -10.58 -10.68 19.23
CA PHE A 3 -9.20 -10.32 18.97
C PHE A 3 -9.01 -9.38 17.78
N LYS A 4 -10.06 -8.68 17.37
CA LYS A 4 -9.92 -7.60 16.39
C LYS A 4 -9.09 -6.49 17.02
N GLN A 5 -8.04 -6.07 16.30
CA GLN A 5 -7.22 -4.94 16.74
C GLN A 5 -6.79 -4.12 15.55
N GLN A 6 -6.51 -2.84 15.77
CA GLN A 6 -5.98 -1.96 14.76
C GLN A 6 -4.49 -2.25 14.59
N TYR A 7 -4.05 -2.47 13.35
CA TYR A 7 -2.65 -2.74 13.05
C TYR A 7 -2.00 -1.56 12.32
N TYR A 8 -2.67 -1.02 11.28
CA TYR A 8 -2.15 0.07 10.49
C TYR A 8 -2.82 1.39 10.88
N TRP A 9 -2.03 2.46 10.91
CA TRP A 9 -2.50 3.80 11.24
C TRP A 9 -2.29 4.71 10.03
N LEU A 10 -3.27 4.72 9.11
CA LEU A 10 -3.20 5.53 7.91
C LEU A 10 -3.36 7.01 8.25
N HIS A 11 -2.67 7.85 7.49
CA HIS A 11 -2.81 9.30 7.61
C HIS A 11 -4.11 9.75 6.98
N VAL A 12 -4.68 10.81 7.54
CA VAL A 12 -5.89 11.48 7.02
C VAL A 12 -5.60 12.97 6.87
N GLY A 13 -6.39 13.65 6.03
CA GLY A 13 -6.30 15.09 5.90
C GLY A 13 -6.78 15.79 7.17
N ASP A 14 -6.35 17.03 7.37
CA ASP A 14 -6.64 17.79 8.60
C ASP A 14 -8.14 18.07 8.80
N THR A 15 -8.93 18.05 7.73
CA THR A 15 -10.35 18.36 7.76
C THR A 15 -11.27 17.14 7.73
N VAL A 16 -10.70 15.93 7.75
CA VAL A 16 -11.46 14.68 7.67
C VAL A 16 -10.97 13.71 8.74
N ASP A 17 -11.83 12.79 9.13
CA ASP A 17 -11.55 11.82 10.20
C ASP A 17 -11.52 10.36 9.70
N ILE A 18 -11.64 10.16 8.39
CA ILE A 18 -11.59 8.84 7.78
C ILE A 18 -10.57 8.81 6.64
N SER A 19 -9.86 7.70 6.49
CA SER A 19 -8.85 7.53 5.44
C SER A 19 -9.47 7.22 4.07
N GLN A 20 -10.68 6.71 4.03
CA GLN A 20 -11.33 6.17 2.83
C GLN A 20 -10.48 5.09 2.17
N ALA A 21 -9.90 4.22 2.97
CA ALA A 21 -9.14 3.08 2.48
C ALA A 21 -10.06 2.11 1.74
N ASP A 22 -9.61 1.61 0.60
CA ASP A 22 -10.40 0.71 -0.24
C ASP A 22 -9.57 -0.50 -0.64
N GLY A 23 -8.69 -0.39 -1.63
CA GLY A 23 -7.85 -1.49 -2.07
C GLY A 23 -6.51 -1.55 -1.34
N MET A 24 -5.95 -2.75 -1.23
CA MET A 24 -4.64 -2.94 -0.61
C MET A 24 -3.88 -4.10 -1.26
N ARG A 25 -2.55 -3.99 -1.27
CA ARG A 25 -1.62 -5.01 -1.75
C ARG A 25 -0.38 -4.99 -0.86
N VAL A 26 0.40 -6.05 -0.94
CA VAL A 26 1.68 -6.12 -0.22
C VAL A 26 2.83 -6.29 -1.22
N ASP A 27 4.00 -5.75 -0.88
CA ASP A 27 5.20 -6.04 -1.64
C ASP A 27 5.96 -7.24 -1.04
N ARG A 28 7.02 -7.62 -1.71
CA ARG A 28 7.81 -8.79 -1.34
C ARG A 28 8.52 -8.63 0.00
N ASP A 29 8.76 -7.39 0.39
CA ASP A 29 9.43 -7.05 1.65
C ASP A 29 8.44 -6.88 2.81
N GLY A 30 7.15 -7.14 2.58
CA GLY A 30 6.13 -7.10 3.62
C GLY A 30 5.54 -5.71 3.88
N ARG A 31 5.75 -4.74 2.98
CA ARG A 31 5.08 -3.44 3.09
C ARG A 31 3.67 -3.56 2.55
N MET A 32 2.73 -2.94 3.23
CA MET A 32 1.34 -2.88 2.81
C MET A 32 1.08 -1.54 2.09
N TYR A 33 0.50 -1.62 0.90
CA TYR A 33 0.11 -0.46 0.10
C TYR A 33 -1.41 -0.37 0.15
N ALA A 34 -1.92 0.75 0.65
CA ALA A 34 -3.36 0.98 0.78
C ALA A 34 -3.76 2.22 0.01
N THR A 35 -4.86 2.12 -0.73
CA THR A 35 -5.47 3.30 -1.35
C THR A 35 -6.15 4.13 -0.27
N SER A 36 -6.05 5.43 -0.38
CA SER A 36 -6.69 6.36 0.55
C SER A 36 -7.00 7.68 -0.16
N LYS A 37 -7.68 8.58 0.53
CA LYS A 37 -7.97 9.91 0.00
C LYS A 37 -6.69 10.71 -0.29
N LEU A 38 -5.62 10.47 0.46
CA LEU A 38 -4.34 11.15 0.27
C LEU A 38 -3.47 10.52 -0.82
N GLY A 39 -3.85 9.37 -1.34
CA GLY A 39 -3.07 8.62 -2.32
C GLY A 39 -2.77 7.21 -1.82
N VAL A 40 -1.75 6.58 -2.39
CA VAL A 40 -1.29 5.26 -1.93
C VAL A 40 -0.42 5.44 -0.70
N GLN A 41 -0.84 4.91 0.43
CA GLN A 41 -0.05 4.94 1.65
C GLN A 41 0.72 3.63 1.78
N VAL A 42 2.03 3.73 1.98
CA VAL A 42 2.93 2.59 2.09
C VAL A 42 3.32 2.41 3.54
N CYS A 43 2.93 1.28 4.12
CA CYS A 43 3.11 1.00 5.53
C CYS A 43 4.17 -0.09 5.73
N ASP A 44 5.00 0.07 6.75
CA ASP A 44 5.95 -0.96 7.15
C ASP A 44 5.28 -2.07 7.96
N GLN A 45 6.05 -3.08 8.33
CA GLN A 45 5.52 -4.23 9.07
C GLN A 45 5.16 -3.89 10.53
N ALA A 46 5.58 -2.75 11.03
CA ALA A 46 5.17 -2.24 12.34
C ALA A 46 3.85 -1.45 12.28
N GLY A 47 3.29 -1.27 11.07
CA GLY A 47 2.02 -0.57 10.87
C GLY A 47 2.14 0.93 10.65
N ARG A 48 3.35 1.44 10.48
CA ARG A 48 3.60 2.89 10.30
C ARG A 48 3.65 3.26 8.83
N VAL A 49 3.10 4.42 8.49
CA VAL A 49 3.16 4.97 7.14
C VAL A 49 4.56 5.55 6.89
N ASN A 50 5.27 5.00 5.91
CA ASN A 50 6.60 5.44 5.54
C ASN A 50 6.62 6.33 4.30
N ALA A 51 5.60 6.23 3.45
CA ALA A 51 5.51 7.03 2.24
C ALA A 51 4.06 7.18 1.82
N ILE A 52 3.75 8.28 1.17
CA ILE A 52 2.47 8.51 0.51
C ILE A 52 2.75 8.88 -0.93
N ILE A 53 2.18 8.11 -1.87
CA ILE A 53 2.28 8.38 -3.29
C ILE A 53 0.99 9.08 -3.71
N PRO A 54 1.01 10.40 -3.93
CA PRO A 54 -0.20 11.11 -4.31
C PRO A 54 -0.64 10.72 -5.72
N THR A 55 -1.92 10.83 -6.00
CA THR A 55 -2.49 10.58 -7.32
C THR A 55 -3.05 11.88 -7.90
N PRO A 56 -3.00 12.04 -9.25
CA PRO A 56 -3.35 13.33 -9.86
C PRO A 56 -4.78 13.79 -9.61
N ASN A 57 -5.75 12.90 -9.50
CA ASN A 57 -7.16 13.29 -9.36
C ASN A 57 -7.78 12.98 -8.00
N GLY A 58 -7.04 12.35 -7.08
CA GLY A 58 -7.54 12.06 -5.73
C GLY A 58 -8.69 11.06 -5.63
N ARG A 59 -9.03 10.36 -6.71
CA ARG A 59 -10.15 9.39 -6.74
C ARG A 59 -9.67 7.95 -6.77
N LEU A 60 -8.66 7.68 -6.00
CA LEU A 60 -8.01 6.38 -5.95
C LEU A 60 -8.94 5.33 -5.31
N SER A 61 -9.16 4.21 -6.00
CA SER A 61 -10.03 3.14 -5.51
C SER A 61 -9.30 1.82 -5.32
N ASN A 62 -8.40 1.46 -6.23
CA ASN A 62 -7.71 0.17 -6.12
C ASN A 62 -6.32 0.26 -6.71
N LEU A 63 -5.50 -0.76 -6.42
CA LEU A 63 -4.14 -0.84 -6.92
C LEU A 63 -3.73 -2.30 -7.13
N SER A 64 -2.72 -2.50 -7.96
CA SER A 64 -2.15 -3.83 -8.18
C SER A 64 -0.71 -3.68 -8.66
N PHE A 65 0.13 -4.64 -8.28
CA PHE A 65 1.45 -4.77 -8.88
C PHE A 65 1.32 -5.55 -10.20
N GLY A 66 2.08 -5.12 -11.19
CA GLY A 66 2.09 -5.76 -12.51
C GLY A 66 3.42 -5.56 -13.21
N GLY A 67 3.42 -5.85 -14.51
CA GLY A 67 4.63 -5.87 -15.30
C GLY A 67 5.34 -7.21 -15.22
N GLU A 68 6.34 -7.39 -16.06
CA GLU A 68 7.08 -8.65 -16.16
C GLU A 68 7.72 -9.06 -14.82
N ASN A 69 8.21 -8.09 -14.06
CA ASN A 69 8.91 -8.32 -12.79
C ASN A 69 8.08 -7.94 -11.57
N LEU A 70 6.78 -7.66 -11.72
CA LEU A 70 5.90 -7.18 -10.65
C LEU A 70 6.41 -5.92 -9.95
N ASP A 71 7.12 -5.07 -10.65
CA ASP A 71 7.71 -3.85 -10.12
C ASP A 71 7.03 -2.58 -10.62
N THR A 72 5.90 -2.71 -11.27
CA THR A 72 5.07 -1.59 -11.71
C THR A 72 3.78 -1.56 -10.90
N LEU A 73 3.52 -0.45 -10.22
CA LEU A 73 2.28 -0.25 -9.48
C LEU A 73 1.25 0.40 -10.42
N TYR A 74 0.11 -0.24 -10.55
CA TYR A 74 -1.05 0.29 -11.28
C TYR A 74 -2.10 0.74 -10.29
N ALA A 75 -2.72 1.88 -10.54
CA ALA A 75 -3.75 2.44 -9.66
C ALA A 75 -4.94 2.92 -10.48
N THR A 76 -6.14 2.51 -10.07
CA THR A 76 -7.38 2.99 -10.68
C THR A 76 -7.85 4.26 -9.95
N CYS A 77 -7.99 5.34 -10.70
CA CYS A 77 -8.29 6.67 -10.17
C CYS A 77 -9.44 7.30 -10.97
N GLY A 78 -10.68 7.05 -10.53
CA GLY A 78 -11.86 7.53 -11.25
C GLY A 78 -11.93 6.91 -12.65
N ASP A 79 -11.83 7.75 -13.68
CA ASP A 79 -11.89 7.34 -15.09
C ASP A 79 -10.51 7.02 -15.69
N LYS A 80 -9.46 6.99 -14.88
CA LYS A 80 -8.10 6.80 -15.36
C LYS A 80 -7.39 5.67 -14.61
N VAL A 81 -6.40 5.08 -15.28
CA VAL A 81 -5.44 4.15 -14.68
C VAL A 81 -4.05 4.77 -14.78
N TYR A 82 -3.41 4.92 -13.66
CA TYR A 82 -2.03 5.40 -13.60
C TYR A 82 -1.09 4.24 -13.30
N LYS A 83 0.15 4.38 -13.72
CA LYS A 83 1.20 3.40 -13.40
C LYS A 83 2.47 4.11 -12.93
N ARG A 84 3.20 3.43 -12.07
CA ARG A 84 4.49 3.92 -11.57
C ARG A 84 5.46 2.76 -11.42
N LYS A 85 6.65 2.91 -12.00
CA LYS A 85 7.73 1.96 -11.80
C LYS A 85 8.28 2.12 -10.39
N LEU A 86 8.43 1.01 -9.69
CA LEU A 86 8.96 0.98 -8.34
C LEU A 86 10.34 0.30 -8.32
N LYS A 87 11.06 0.51 -7.23
CA LYS A 87 12.33 -0.16 -6.95
C LYS A 87 12.14 -1.49 -6.20
N VAL A 88 10.91 -1.83 -5.88
CA VAL A 88 10.53 -3.05 -5.16
C VAL A 88 9.55 -3.86 -5.99
N LYS A 89 9.38 -5.11 -5.66
CA LYS A 89 8.47 -6.02 -6.36
C LYS A 89 7.26 -6.32 -5.49
N GLY A 90 6.10 -6.44 -6.13
CA GLY A 90 4.90 -6.95 -5.47
C GLY A 90 5.08 -8.39 -5.01
N ALA A 91 4.34 -8.78 -3.99
CA ALA A 91 4.32 -10.15 -3.53
C ALA A 91 3.59 -11.04 -4.55
N ASN A 92 4.17 -12.22 -4.81
CA ASN A 92 3.56 -13.26 -5.61
C ASN A 92 3.14 -14.39 -4.67
N ALA A 93 1.94 -14.93 -4.86
CA ALA A 93 1.41 -15.99 -4.01
C ALA A 93 2.30 -17.25 -3.98
N TRP A 94 3.12 -17.44 -5.01
CA TRP A 94 4.00 -18.61 -5.13
C TRP A 94 5.38 -18.40 -4.53
N ASP A 95 5.76 -17.17 -4.25
CA ASP A 95 7.09 -16.85 -3.72
C ASP A 95 7.08 -16.84 -2.20
N LYS A 96 8.19 -17.26 -1.61
CA LYS A 96 8.37 -17.10 -0.17
C LYS A 96 8.55 -15.60 0.12
N PRO A 97 7.86 -15.05 1.13
CA PRO A 97 8.07 -13.66 1.51
C PRO A 97 9.46 -13.46 2.12
N ASN A 98 10.02 -12.27 1.91
CA ASN A 98 11.25 -11.87 2.59
C ASN A 98 10.91 -11.53 4.04
N LYS A 99 11.47 -12.27 4.97
CA LYS A 99 11.28 -11.98 6.39
C LYS A 99 12.20 -10.84 6.82
N PRO A 100 11.73 -9.95 7.70
CA PRO A 100 12.62 -8.97 8.30
C PRO A 100 13.69 -9.67 9.13
N ALA A 101 14.84 -9.02 9.28
CA ALA A 101 15.89 -9.52 10.16
C ALA A 101 15.38 -9.59 11.61
N ALA A 102 15.80 -10.61 12.34
CA ALA A 102 15.48 -10.70 13.76
C ALA A 102 16.02 -9.47 14.50
N PRO A 103 15.28 -8.93 15.48
CA PRO A 103 15.78 -7.80 16.25
C PRO A 103 17.04 -8.19 17.02
N ARG A 104 17.98 -7.26 17.11
CA ARG A 104 19.15 -7.43 17.97
C ARG A 104 18.73 -7.09 19.42
N LEU A 105 18.84 -8.08 20.26
CA LEU A 105 18.50 -7.96 21.67
C LEU A 105 19.76 -7.95 22.53
#